data_57e045bb1b1640324e2b4854e0ed25f0
#
_entry.id   57e045bb1b1640324e2b4854e0ed25f0
#
_cell.length_a   1.000
_cell.length_b   1.000
_cell.length_c   1.000
_cell.angle_alpha   90.00
_cell.angle_beta   90.00
_cell.angle_gamma   90.00
#
_symmetry.space_group_name_H-M   'P 1'
#
loop_
_entity.id
_entity.type
_entity.pdbx_description
1 polymer ?
#
loop_
_entity_poly.entity_id
_entity_poly.type
_entity_poly.pdbx_seq_one_letter_code
_entity_poly.pdbx_strand_id
1 'polypeptide(L)'
;DLSTPIVVLSDDSGLVVDALGGAPGIYSARFLGRDTSYTEKMNYILSELKDKTGDERSARFVCACAAVLLPAPESAASGSAALEPADREGAAPEAREIVVTETMEGQIADRIAGEHGFGYDPVFYLPEYGKTSAELTDEEKNAISHRGKAFRAMTARLRELL
;
A
#
# COMPACT_ATOMS: atom_id res chain seq x y z
N ASP A 1 5.44 13.98 -25.04
CA ASP A 1 4.21 14.69 -25.41
C ASP A 1 3.46 15.07 -24.11
N LEU A 2 3.39 16.35 -23.79
CA LEU A 2 2.70 16.86 -22.59
C LEU A 2 1.20 17.10 -22.81
N SER A 3 0.65 16.63 -23.91
CA SER A 3 -0.79 16.76 -24.24
C SER A 3 -1.69 15.77 -23.48
N THR A 4 -1.10 14.86 -22.70
CA THR A 4 -1.84 13.86 -21.92
C THR A 4 -1.76 14.15 -20.42
N PRO A 5 -2.82 13.80 -19.64
CA PRO A 5 -2.77 13.87 -18.19
C PRO A 5 -1.63 13.03 -17.62
N ILE A 6 -1.01 13.53 -16.55
CA ILE A 6 0.04 12.80 -15.82
C ILE A 6 -0.58 12.21 -14.55
N VAL A 7 -0.35 10.93 -14.31
CA VAL A 7 -0.75 10.26 -13.08
C VAL A 7 0.50 9.93 -12.26
N VAL A 8 0.55 10.46 -11.06
CA VAL A 8 1.59 10.13 -10.07
C VAL A 8 1.00 9.17 -9.06
N LEU A 9 1.63 8.01 -8.89
CA LEU A 9 1.20 6.96 -7.94
C LEU A 9 2.23 6.78 -6.84
N SER A 10 1.74 6.56 -5.61
CA SER A 10 2.53 6.14 -4.46
C SER A 10 1.75 5.13 -3.65
N ASP A 11 2.44 4.19 -2.99
CA ASP A 11 1.82 3.31 -2.01
C ASP A 11 2.66 3.21 -0.73
N ASP A 12 1.98 2.99 0.38
CA ASP A 12 2.59 2.63 1.67
C ASP A 12 1.85 1.44 2.25
N SER A 13 2.62 0.50 2.81
CA SER A 13 2.08 -0.74 3.36
C SER A 13 2.65 -1.02 4.74
N GLY A 14 1.81 -1.55 5.62
CA GLY A 14 2.20 -1.92 6.96
C GLY A 14 1.48 -3.14 7.49
N LEU A 15 2.12 -3.80 8.46
CA LEU A 15 1.54 -4.89 9.25
C LEU A 15 0.85 -4.30 10.49
N VAL A 16 -0.38 -4.67 10.72
CA VAL A 16 -1.17 -4.30 11.90
C VAL A 16 -1.44 -5.57 12.70
N VAL A 17 -1.01 -5.63 13.97
CA VAL A 17 -1.21 -6.77 14.87
C VAL A 17 -2.12 -6.32 16.01
N ASP A 18 -3.29 -6.93 16.13
CA ASP A 18 -4.32 -6.48 17.07
C ASP A 18 -3.87 -6.59 18.52
N ALA A 19 -3.21 -7.68 18.88
CA ALA A 19 -2.67 -7.90 20.24
C ALA A 19 -1.56 -6.90 20.63
N LEU A 20 -0.97 -6.21 19.65
CA LEU A 20 0.04 -5.17 19.87
C LEU A 20 -0.55 -3.75 19.73
N GLY A 21 -1.88 -3.61 19.84
CA GLY A 21 -2.55 -2.33 19.69
C GLY A 21 -2.38 -1.71 18.29
N GLY A 22 -2.22 -2.56 17.26
CA GLY A 22 -2.02 -2.14 15.88
C GLY A 22 -0.57 -1.92 15.47
N ALA A 23 0.40 -2.07 16.38
CA ALA A 23 1.81 -2.02 16.00
C ALA A 23 2.19 -3.24 15.14
N PRO A 24 3.19 -3.10 14.26
CA PRO A 24 3.99 -1.94 13.90
C PRO A 24 3.28 -0.86 13.04
N GLY A 25 2.19 -1.17 12.33
CA GLY A 25 1.40 -0.23 11.54
C GLY A 25 2.24 0.55 10.51
N ILE A 26 2.10 1.87 10.46
CA ILE A 26 2.87 2.77 9.58
C ILE A 26 4.37 2.78 9.89
N TYR A 27 4.78 2.22 11.02
CA TYR A 27 6.18 2.10 11.41
C TYR A 27 6.82 0.77 10.98
N SER A 28 6.13 -0.07 10.18
CA SER A 28 6.57 -1.42 9.83
C SER A 28 8.01 -1.50 9.35
N ALA A 29 8.44 -0.60 8.48
CA ALA A 29 9.80 -0.59 7.95
C ALA A 29 10.86 -0.21 9.01
N ARG A 30 10.51 0.64 9.98
CA ARG A 30 11.41 1.18 11.01
C ARG A 30 11.09 0.71 12.43
N PHE A 31 10.23 -0.31 12.56
CA PHE A 31 9.86 -0.91 13.84
C PHE A 31 11.09 -1.40 14.58
N LEU A 32 11.17 -1.12 15.89
CA LEU A 32 12.34 -1.37 16.76
C LEU A 32 13.64 -0.65 16.34
N GLY A 33 13.57 0.27 15.38
CA GLY A 33 14.71 1.02 14.87
C GLY A 33 14.99 0.75 13.39
N ARG A 34 15.66 1.71 12.73
CA ARG A 34 15.94 1.63 11.28
C ARG A 34 16.88 0.49 10.90
N ASP A 35 17.85 0.21 11.78
CA ASP A 35 18.90 -0.79 11.52
C ASP A 35 18.55 -2.18 12.03
N THR A 36 17.35 -2.36 12.62
CA THR A 36 16.87 -3.66 13.10
C THR A 36 16.47 -4.53 11.91
N SER A 37 17.00 -5.73 11.85
CA SER A 37 16.65 -6.70 10.79
C SER A 37 15.18 -7.15 10.87
N TYR A 38 14.61 -7.59 9.74
CA TYR A 38 13.26 -8.15 9.75
C TYR A 38 13.16 -9.42 10.60
N THR A 39 14.22 -10.22 10.67
CA THR A 39 14.27 -11.41 11.54
C THR A 39 14.12 -11.02 13.02
N GLU A 40 14.80 -9.97 13.47
CA GLU A 40 14.66 -9.46 14.84
C GLU A 40 13.26 -8.91 15.11
N LYS A 41 12.70 -8.14 14.16
CA LYS A 41 11.33 -7.62 14.23
C LYS A 41 10.29 -8.74 14.34
N MET A 42 10.44 -9.78 13.51
CA MET A 42 9.57 -10.95 13.53
C MET A 42 9.69 -11.72 14.84
N ASN A 43 10.91 -11.97 15.32
CA ASN A 43 11.14 -12.66 16.59
C ASN A 43 10.56 -11.87 17.77
N TYR A 44 10.64 -10.56 17.76
CA TYR A 44 9.99 -9.71 18.77
C TYR A 44 8.47 -9.93 18.77
N ILE A 45 7.81 -9.83 17.60
CA ILE A 45 6.35 -10.04 17.48
C ILE A 45 5.98 -11.45 17.97
N LEU A 46 6.74 -12.48 17.57
CA LEU A 46 6.50 -13.85 18.03
C LEU A 46 6.63 -13.99 19.55
N SER A 47 7.60 -13.31 20.17
CA SER A 47 7.81 -13.34 21.61
C SER A 47 6.68 -12.67 22.39
N GLU A 48 6.14 -11.56 21.88
CA GLU A 48 5.01 -10.86 22.49
C GLU A 48 3.70 -11.68 22.41
N LEU A 49 3.58 -12.52 21.38
CA LEU A 49 2.40 -13.34 21.14
C LEU A 49 2.56 -14.81 21.60
N LYS A 50 3.61 -15.15 22.32
CA LYS A 50 3.92 -16.55 22.70
C LYS A 50 2.79 -17.27 23.44
N ASP A 51 2.04 -16.52 24.27
CA ASP A 51 0.94 -17.05 25.09
C ASP A 51 -0.44 -16.79 24.45
N LYS A 52 -0.47 -16.28 23.21
CA LYS A 52 -1.67 -16.00 22.44
C LYS A 52 -2.01 -17.12 21.46
N THR A 53 -3.31 -17.39 21.27
CA THR A 53 -3.81 -18.45 20.39
C THR A 53 -5.00 -18.00 19.57
N GLY A 54 -5.22 -18.63 18.42
CA GLY A 54 -6.40 -18.38 17.57
C GLY A 54 -6.56 -16.89 17.25
N ASP A 55 -7.74 -16.36 17.49
CA ASP A 55 -8.09 -14.98 17.14
C ASP A 55 -7.31 -13.91 17.91
N GLU A 56 -6.68 -14.26 19.04
CA GLU A 56 -5.77 -13.34 19.73
C GLU A 56 -4.50 -13.03 18.94
N ARG A 57 -4.24 -13.79 17.88
CA ARG A 57 -3.13 -13.58 16.95
C ARG A 57 -3.54 -12.84 15.69
N SER A 58 -4.77 -12.30 15.64
CA SER A 58 -5.30 -11.58 14.47
C SER A 58 -4.38 -10.45 14.04
N ALA A 59 -4.17 -10.39 12.74
CA ALA A 59 -3.32 -9.38 12.11
C ALA A 59 -3.79 -9.11 10.69
N ARG A 60 -3.41 -7.99 10.12
CA ARG A 60 -3.63 -7.67 8.72
C ARG A 60 -2.48 -6.89 8.13
N PHE A 61 -2.23 -7.10 6.86
CA PHE A 61 -1.50 -6.14 6.06
C PHE A 61 -2.48 -5.08 5.53
N VAL A 62 -2.05 -3.83 5.55
CA VAL A 62 -2.79 -2.69 5.01
C VAL A 62 -1.95 -2.04 3.93
N CYS A 63 -2.54 -1.69 2.80
CA CYS A 63 -1.92 -0.87 1.76
C CYS A 63 -2.79 0.35 1.49
N ALA A 64 -2.23 1.54 1.66
CA ALA A 64 -2.79 2.79 1.16
C ALA A 64 -2.10 3.14 -0.15
N CYS A 65 -2.86 3.17 -1.25
CA CYS A 65 -2.40 3.59 -2.56
C CYS A 65 -2.99 4.97 -2.87
N ALA A 66 -2.16 5.94 -3.17
CA ALA A 66 -2.57 7.30 -3.52
C ALA A 66 -2.21 7.61 -4.98
N ALA A 67 -3.08 8.34 -5.65
CA ALA A 67 -2.86 8.87 -6.99
C ALA A 67 -3.13 10.37 -7.02
N VAL A 68 -2.30 11.10 -7.75
CA VAL A 68 -2.53 12.49 -8.11
C VAL A 68 -2.62 12.57 -9.63
N LEU A 69 -3.77 13.02 -10.12
CA LEU A 69 -3.99 13.30 -11.54
C LEU A 69 -3.70 14.77 -11.78
N LEU A 70 -2.65 15.02 -12.55
CA LEU A 70 -2.33 16.35 -13.06
C LEU A 70 -2.98 16.49 -14.44
N PRO A 71 -3.78 17.54 -14.68
CA PRO A 71 -4.36 17.77 -16.00
C PRO A 71 -3.26 17.97 -17.04
N ALA A 72 -3.58 17.68 -18.30
CA ALA A 72 -2.69 18.04 -19.38
C ALA A 72 -2.45 19.55 -19.32
N PRO A 73 -1.21 20.03 -19.43
CA PRO A 73 -0.98 21.45 -19.63
C PRO A 73 -1.76 21.87 -20.86
N GLU A 74 -2.63 22.85 -20.72
CA GLU A 74 -3.32 23.40 -21.90
C GLU A 74 -2.25 23.76 -22.93
N SER A 75 -2.36 23.20 -24.13
CA SER A 75 -1.48 23.57 -25.22
C SER A 75 -1.66 25.09 -25.35
N ALA A 76 -0.57 25.81 -25.10
CA ALA A 76 -0.55 27.24 -25.40
C ALA A 76 -1.02 27.37 -26.84
N ALA A 77 -2.26 27.77 -26.99
CA ALA A 77 -2.86 27.97 -28.30
C ALA A 77 -1.86 28.82 -29.10
N SER A 78 -1.38 28.26 -30.20
CA SER A 78 -0.58 28.95 -31.18
C SER A 78 -1.42 30.08 -31.76
N GLY A 79 -1.41 31.20 -31.10
CA GLY A 79 -2.09 32.43 -31.49
C GLY A 79 -1.22 33.59 -31.05
N SER A 80 -0.38 34.04 -31.98
CA SER A 80 0.22 35.35 -31.92
C SER A 80 -0.90 36.39 -31.83
N ALA A 81 -1.19 36.86 -30.61
CA ALA A 81 -1.96 38.07 -30.39
C ALA A 81 -1.44 38.74 -29.13
N ALA A 82 -1.15 40.02 -29.28
CA ALA A 82 -0.53 40.90 -28.33
C ALA A 82 -1.17 40.89 -26.94
N LEU A 83 -0.32 41.04 -25.96
CA LEU A 83 -0.53 41.26 -24.55
C LEU A 83 -1.61 42.32 -24.23
N GLU A 84 -2.65 41.90 -23.54
CA GLU A 84 -3.34 42.76 -22.56
C GLU A 84 -3.38 41.98 -21.22
N PRO A 85 -2.94 42.56 -20.11
CA PRO A 85 -2.96 41.91 -18.79
C PRO A 85 -4.24 42.27 -18.05
N ALA A 86 -5.34 41.63 -18.35
CA ALA A 86 -6.52 41.71 -17.51
C ALA A 86 -7.35 40.42 -17.65
N ASP A 87 -7.69 39.86 -16.50
CA ASP A 87 -8.74 38.84 -16.27
C ASP A 87 -8.43 37.40 -16.75
N ARG A 88 -7.39 36.77 -16.24
CA ARG A 88 -7.33 35.31 -16.14
C ARG A 88 -8.06 34.84 -14.87
N GLU A 89 -9.37 34.99 -14.81
CA GLU A 89 -10.27 34.18 -14.00
C GLU A 89 -10.56 32.83 -14.68
N GLY A 90 -9.52 32.14 -15.10
CA GLY A 90 -9.56 30.73 -15.44
C GLY A 90 -8.80 30.00 -14.35
N ALA A 91 -9.50 29.41 -13.38
CA ALA A 91 -8.85 28.53 -12.42
C ALA A 91 -8.05 27.50 -13.20
N ALA A 92 -6.74 27.39 -12.92
CA ALA A 92 -5.93 26.32 -13.47
C ALA A 92 -6.63 25.00 -13.14
N PRO A 93 -6.73 24.05 -14.08
CA PRO A 93 -7.39 22.79 -13.81
C PRO A 93 -6.78 22.15 -12.57
N GLU A 94 -7.61 21.90 -11.56
CA GLU A 94 -7.13 21.42 -10.26
C GLU A 94 -6.65 19.98 -10.35
N ALA A 95 -5.53 19.69 -9.70
CA ALA A 95 -5.07 18.32 -9.51
C ALA A 95 -6.13 17.54 -8.71
N ARG A 96 -6.41 16.31 -9.12
CA ARG A 96 -7.33 15.41 -8.40
C ARG A 96 -6.56 14.39 -7.62
N GLU A 97 -6.91 14.23 -6.37
CA GLU A 97 -6.33 13.21 -5.48
C GLU A 97 -7.31 12.07 -5.27
N ILE A 98 -6.77 10.84 -5.30
CA ILE A 98 -7.51 9.61 -5.02
C ILE A 98 -6.68 8.81 -4.03
N VAL A 99 -7.34 8.27 -3.00
CA VAL A 99 -6.73 7.31 -2.07
C VAL A 99 -7.60 6.06 -2.02
N VAL A 100 -6.95 4.91 -2.13
CA VAL A 100 -7.58 3.60 -1.98
C VAL A 100 -6.83 2.85 -0.90
N THR A 101 -7.56 2.26 0.06
CA THR A 101 -6.98 1.45 1.12
C THR A 101 -7.57 0.05 1.05
N GLU A 102 -6.70 -0.96 1.05
CA GLU A 102 -7.08 -2.37 1.01
C GLU A 102 -6.31 -3.17 2.05
N THR A 103 -6.92 -4.27 2.48
CA THR A 103 -6.34 -5.15 3.51
C THR A 103 -6.21 -6.60 3.03
N MET A 104 -5.29 -7.30 3.65
CA MET A 104 -5.20 -8.77 3.62
C MET A 104 -5.24 -9.25 5.06
N GLU A 105 -6.34 -9.86 5.45
CA GLU A 105 -6.56 -10.38 6.79
C GLU A 105 -5.83 -11.71 6.99
N GLY A 106 -5.38 -11.97 8.21
CA GLY A 106 -4.67 -13.18 8.59
C GLY A 106 -4.35 -13.20 10.08
N GLN A 107 -3.36 -13.96 10.44
CA GLN A 107 -2.88 -14.13 11.82
C GLN A 107 -1.35 -14.11 11.87
N ILE A 108 -0.78 -13.86 13.04
CA ILE A 108 0.64 -14.09 13.24
C ILE A 108 0.86 -15.58 13.48
N ALA A 109 1.73 -16.20 12.70
CA ALA A 109 2.17 -17.57 12.84
C ALA A 109 2.85 -17.82 14.20
N ASP A 110 3.02 -19.07 14.58
CA ASP A 110 3.78 -19.47 15.78
C ASP A 110 5.31 -19.53 15.54
N ARG A 111 5.74 -19.51 14.29
CA ARG A 111 7.14 -19.52 13.86
C ARG A 111 7.33 -18.81 12.52
N ILE A 112 8.57 -18.51 12.21
CA ILE A 112 8.99 -18.05 10.88
C ILE A 112 8.94 -19.23 9.91
N ALA A 113 8.26 -19.08 8.76
CA ALA A 113 8.16 -20.11 7.72
C ALA A 113 8.08 -19.47 6.31
N GLY A 114 8.65 -20.14 5.31
CA GLY A 114 8.70 -19.68 3.92
C GLY A 114 9.88 -18.74 3.64
N GLU A 115 10.19 -18.59 2.35
CA GLU A 115 11.36 -17.84 1.86
C GLU A 115 10.99 -16.80 0.80
N HIS A 116 9.71 -16.77 0.37
CA HIS A 116 9.23 -15.81 -0.63
C HIS A 116 8.78 -14.51 0.01
N GLY A 117 8.66 -13.47 -0.83
CA GLY A 117 8.19 -12.17 -0.41
C GLY A 117 9.23 -11.35 0.34
N PHE A 118 8.77 -10.49 1.25
CA PHE A 118 9.62 -9.57 2.01
C PHE A 118 8.97 -9.18 3.35
N GLY A 119 9.75 -8.53 4.20
CA GLY A 119 9.23 -7.95 5.44
C GLY A 119 8.74 -9.01 6.42
N TYR A 120 7.47 -8.95 6.76
CA TYR A 120 6.83 -9.82 7.75
C TYR A 120 6.11 -11.04 7.14
N ASP A 121 6.22 -11.26 5.83
CA ASP A 121 5.56 -12.39 5.14
C ASP A 121 5.82 -13.74 5.82
N PRO A 122 7.05 -14.04 6.33
CA PRO A 122 7.32 -15.34 6.95
C PRO A 122 6.62 -15.60 8.28
N VAL A 123 6.03 -14.58 8.91
CA VAL A 123 5.22 -14.72 10.13
C VAL A 123 3.75 -14.38 9.93
N PHE A 124 3.35 -14.04 8.71
CA PHE A 124 1.96 -13.71 8.40
C PHE A 124 1.24 -14.95 7.86
N TYR A 125 0.45 -15.58 8.72
CA TYR A 125 -0.28 -16.81 8.45
C TYR A 125 -1.66 -16.54 7.84
N LEU A 126 -2.00 -17.30 6.84
CA LEU A 126 -3.27 -17.28 6.13
C LEU A 126 -4.05 -18.56 6.43
N PRO A 127 -5.04 -18.52 7.33
CA PRO A 127 -5.77 -19.72 7.76
C PRO A 127 -6.42 -20.48 6.61
N GLU A 128 -6.97 -19.78 5.61
CA GLU A 128 -7.59 -20.37 4.43
C GLU A 128 -6.63 -21.20 3.57
N TYR A 129 -5.34 -20.85 3.59
CA TYR A 129 -4.29 -21.53 2.83
C TYR A 129 -3.50 -22.54 3.67
N GLY A 130 -3.60 -22.47 5.00
CA GLY A 130 -2.79 -23.27 5.91
C GLY A 130 -1.30 -22.98 5.82
N LYS A 131 -0.91 -21.78 5.35
CA LYS A 131 0.46 -21.36 5.04
C LYS A 131 0.71 -19.93 5.48
N THR A 132 1.98 -19.57 5.61
CA THR A 132 2.36 -18.16 5.69
C THR A 132 2.36 -17.53 4.30
N SER A 133 2.29 -16.20 4.25
CA SER A 133 2.38 -15.43 3.00
C SER A 133 3.70 -15.69 2.26
N ALA A 134 4.77 -16.04 2.97
CA ALA A 134 6.06 -16.38 2.39
C ALA A 134 6.14 -17.81 1.83
N GLU A 135 5.13 -18.64 2.03
CA GLU A 135 5.01 -20.00 1.46
C GLU A 135 4.10 -20.04 0.23
N LEU A 136 3.46 -18.92 -0.13
CA LEU A 136 2.66 -18.80 -1.34
C LEU A 136 3.55 -18.53 -2.56
N THR A 137 3.06 -18.94 -3.74
CA THR A 137 3.63 -18.47 -5.00
C THR A 137 3.35 -16.99 -5.20
N ASP A 138 4.10 -16.32 -6.06
CA ASP A 138 3.87 -14.93 -6.40
C ASP A 138 2.47 -14.70 -6.99
N GLU A 139 1.96 -15.65 -7.77
CA GLU A 139 0.62 -15.60 -8.38
C GLU A 139 -0.48 -15.68 -7.30
N GLU A 140 -0.38 -16.67 -6.40
CA GLU A 140 -1.32 -16.83 -5.28
C GLU A 140 -1.33 -15.56 -4.41
N LYS A 141 -0.13 -15.08 -4.05
CA LYS A 141 0.02 -13.88 -3.22
C LYS A 141 -0.54 -12.64 -3.91
N ASN A 142 -0.24 -12.40 -5.19
CA ASN A 142 -0.74 -11.24 -5.93
C ASN A 142 -2.27 -11.22 -6.03
N ALA A 143 -2.91 -12.37 -6.12
CA ALA A 143 -4.36 -12.47 -6.18
C ALA A 143 -5.05 -11.92 -4.92
N ILE A 144 -4.47 -12.18 -3.74
CA ILE A 144 -5.09 -11.90 -2.43
C ILE A 144 -4.45 -10.74 -1.66
N SER A 145 -3.23 -10.32 -2.03
CA SER A 145 -2.47 -9.34 -1.25
C SER A 145 -3.17 -7.98 -1.17
N HIS A 146 -2.98 -7.31 -0.03
CA HIS A 146 -3.42 -5.93 0.20
C HIS A 146 -2.96 -4.99 -0.92
N ARG A 147 -1.68 -5.07 -1.31
CA ARG A 147 -1.12 -4.26 -2.40
C ARG A 147 -1.76 -4.61 -3.76
N GLY A 148 -1.90 -5.89 -4.08
CA GLY A 148 -2.56 -6.33 -5.32
C GLY A 148 -4.01 -5.85 -5.40
N LYS A 149 -4.77 -5.91 -4.31
CA LYS A 149 -6.14 -5.37 -4.21
C LYS A 149 -6.14 -3.86 -4.39
N ALA A 150 -5.27 -3.13 -3.68
CA ALA A 150 -5.20 -1.66 -3.74
C ALA A 150 -4.89 -1.16 -5.15
N PHE A 151 -3.92 -1.78 -5.84
CA PHE A 151 -3.58 -1.39 -7.21
C PHE A 151 -4.68 -1.73 -8.23
N ARG A 152 -5.39 -2.86 -8.07
CA ARG A 152 -6.56 -3.17 -8.91
C ARG A 152 -7.68 -2.16 -8.71
N ALA A 153 -8.00 -1.82 -7.46
CA ALA A 153 -9.02 -0.83 -7.13
C ALA A 153 -8.62 0.57 -7.64
N MET A 154 -7.36 0.98 -7.46
CA MET A 154 -6.85 2.24 -8.00
C MET A 154 -6.94 2.28 -9.53
N THR A 155 -6.57 1.20 -10.21
CA THR A 155 -6.67 1.11 -11.68
C THR A 155 -8.11 1.27 -12.15
N ALA A 156 -9.08 0.67 -11.46
CA ALA A 156 -10.49 0.83 -11.78
C ALA A 156 -10.93 2.29 -11.64
N ARG A 157 -10.56 2.95 -10.54
CA ARG A 157 -10.85 4.37 -10.31
C ARG A 157 -10.24 5.29 -11.35
N LEU A 158 -9.00 5.05 -11.74
CA LEU A 158 -8.32 5.85 -12.76
C LEU A 158 -8.99 5.71 -14.13
N ARG A 159 -9.46 4.50 -14.50
CA ARG A 159 -10.18 4.28 -15.76
C ARG A 159 -11.53 5.01 -15.83
N GLU A 160 -12.16 5.28 -14.71
CA GLU A 160 -13.41 6.07 -14.65
C GLU A 160 -13.16 7.58 -14.85
N LEU A 161 -11.92 8.04 -14.66
CA LEU A 161 -11.54 9.45 -14.65
C LEU A 161 -10.72 9.90 -15.87
N LEU A 162 -10.17 8.96 -16.62
CA LEU A 162 -9.37 9.18 -17.82
C LEU A 162 -10.14 8.83 -19.09
#